data_94fa4a28540a92175670b3c4871dc9da
#
_entry.id   94fa4a28540a92175670b3c4871dc9da
#
_cell.length_a   1.000
_cell.length_b   1.000
_cell.length_c   1.000
_cell.angle_alpha   90.00
_cell.angle_beta   90.00
_cell.angle_gamma   90.00
#
_symmetry.space_group_name_H-M   'P 1'
#
loop_
_entity.id
_entity.type
_entity.pdbx_description
1 polymer ?
#
loop_
_entity_poly.entity_id
_entity_poly.type
_entity_poly.pdbx_seq_one_letter_code
_entity_poly.pdbx_strand_id
1 'polypeptide(L)'
;ELNNDQVSVTKFSTREGFCELKQLDYNLFSRCIPIYFDEYEHNQINMIISTKPNSFKQAPVYISKMMNECLPDLTDKTKAGFKSALNISTITDSRALILMYLKCVEARLPAVKALWQRSLDILTIGTVADMVPLQGENRTFTQMGLKFVGKSKRIGLISLFNALGWKNKLITERDISFSIAPILNSSGRLRSAELAIELLLTNQHKRAEELARQLYELNTERKKLGEDCYNSVKGYLLEQNDLNKDRILLVAAPMKNQGVTGIVATRLMLDYCKPVIVLLEDQGKFLGSARSFKNINIIEALNYCAEYLEKFGGHIGAAGMTVPLENTELFRKKLRE
;
A
#
# COMPACT_ATOMS: atom_id res chain seq x y z
N GLU A 1 -5.63 21.64 5.88
CA GLU A 1 -6.12 20.81 6.99
C GLU A 1 -5.41 19.46 6.95
N LEU A 2 -4.80 19.09 8.08
CA LEU A 2 -4.30 17.75 8.33
C LEU A 2 -5.46 17.00 9.02
N ASN A 3 -6.22 16.24 8.28
CA ASN A 3 -7.18 15.32 8.84
C ASN A 3 -6.56 13.92 8.88
N ASN A 4 -6.83 13.12 9.88
CA ASN A 4 -6.17 11.90 10.35
C ASN A 4 -5.54 10.97 9.30
N ASP A 5 -5.82 11.09 8.01
CA ASP A 5 -5.23 10.28 6.93
C ASP A 5 -5.09 11.04 5.59
N GLN A 6 -5.43 12.32 5.51
CA GLN A 6 -5.31 13.08 4.27
C GLN A 6 -4.93 14.54 4.54
N VAL A 7 -3.93 15.05 3.83
CA VAL A 7 -3.68 16.48 3.73
C VAL A 7 -4.66 17.06 2.72
N SER A 8 -5.75 17.64 3.18
CA SER A 8 -6.65 18.39 2.31
C SER A 8 -6.25 19.86 2.32
N VAL A 9 -6.05 20.44 1.15
CA VAL A 9 -5.82 21.90 0.99
C VAL A 9 -7.10 22.50 0.46
N THR A 10 -7.85 23.13 1.37
CA THR A 10 -9.03 23.91 0.99
C THR A 10 -8.59 25.34 0.68
N LYS A 11 -8.69 25.74 -0.58
CA LYS A 11 -8.32 27.10 -1.03
C LYS A 11 -9.58 27.97 -1.03
N PHE A 12 -9.59 29.00 -0.20
CA PHE A 12 -10.61 30.04 -0.25
C PHE A 12 -10.09 31.21 -1.06
N SER A 13 -10.88 31.66 -2.06
CA SER A 13 -10.61 32.88 -2.82
C SER A 13 -11.27 34.05 -2.12
N THR A 14 -10.49 35.05 -1.78
CA THR A 14 -11.00 36.35 -1.23
C THR A 14 -11.74 37.19 -2.27
N ARG A 15 -11.77 36.79 -3.55
CA ARG A 15 -12.44 37.50 -4.63
C ARG A 15 -13.94 37.26 -4.72
N GLU A 16 -14.47 36.22 -4.11
CA GLU A 16 -15.90 35.85 -4.21
C GLU A 16 -16.74 36.13 -2.96
N GLY A 17 -16.19 36.87 -2.02
CA GLY A 17 -16.95 37.50 -0.93
C GLY A 17 -17.33 36.58 0.24
N PHE A 18 -17.82 37.21 1.29
CA PHE A 18 -18.19 36.67 2.61
C PHE A 18 -19.13 35.47 2.66
N CYS A 19 -19.72 35.06 1.57
CA CYS A 19 -20.70 33.97 1.54
C CYS A 19 -20.09 32.58 1.73
N GLU A 20 -18.86 32.35 1.27
CA GLU A 20 -18.21 31.04 1.38
C GLU A 20 -17.70 30.72 2.80
N LEU A 21 -17.37 31.74 3.59
CA LEU A 21 -16.98 31.59 4.99
C LEU A 21 -18.10 31.06 5.88
N LYS A 22 -19.36 31.17 5.47
CA LYS A 22 -20.52 30.61 6.22
C LYS A 22 -20.60 29.09 6.16
N GLN A 23 -19.95 28.45 5.21
CA GLN A 23 -19.93 26.98 5.03
C GLN A 23 -18.79 26.31 5.77
N LEU A 24 -17.87 27.05 6.41
CA LEU A 24 -16.77 26.47 7.17
C LEU A 24 -17.30 25.83 8.47
N ASP A 25 -16.98 24.57 8.68
CA ASP A 25 -17.21 23.91 9.96
C ASP A 25 -16.20 24.42 11.01
N TYR A 26 -16.59 25.44 11.77
CA TYR A 26 -15.77 26.05 12.81
C TYR A 26 -15.42 25.10 13.95
N ASN A 27 -16.11 23.96 14.11
CA ASN A 27 -15.76 22.95 15.11
C ASN A 27 -14.48 22.21 14.72
N LEU A 28 -14.16 22.11 13.43
CA LEU A 28 -12.91 21.58 12.94
C LEU A 28 -11.72 22.45 13.40
N PHE A 29 -11.85 23.77 13.34
CA PHE A 29 -10.77 24.69 13.72
C PHE A 29 -10.38 24.59 15.20
N SER A 30 -11.31 24.23 16.08
CA SER A 30 -11.00 24.05 17.51
C SER A 30 -10.02 22.91 17.80
N ARG A 31 -9.81 21.99 16.86
CA ARG A 31 -8.91 20.82 16.96
C ARG A 31 -7.63 20.99 16.17
N CYS A 32 -7.52 22.04 15.35
CA CYS A 32 -6.38 22.28 14.48
C CYS A 32 -5.37 23.24 15.11
N ILE A 33 -4.09 23.05 14.82
CA ILE A 33 -3.04 24.02 15.09
C ILE A 33 -2.99 24.98 13.91
N PRO A 34 -3.26 26.29 14.08
CA PRO A 34 -3.18 27.24 12.98
C PRO A 34 -1.72 27.51 12.63
N ILE A 35 -1.38 27.42 11.35
CA ILE A 35 -0.05 27.64 10.83
C ILE A 35 -0.10 28.87 9.90
N TYR A 36 0.64 29.94 10.25
CA TYR A 36 0.78 31.13 9.47
C TYR A 36 2.24 31.35 9.09
N PHE A 37 2.49 32.14 8.05
CA PHE A 37 3.85 32.50 7.74
C PHE A 37 4.42 33.41 8.84
N ASP A 38 3.71 34.50 9.22
CA ASP A 38 4.10 35.45 10.25
C ASP A 38 2.87 36.06 10.98
N GLU A 39 3.13 36.95 11.93
CA GLU A 39 2.09 37.64 12.68
C GLU A 39 1.23 38.55 11.80
N TYR A 40 1.79 39.12 10.73
CA TYR A 40 1.03 39.95 9.81
C TYR A 40 -0.06 39.11 9.08
N GLU A 41 0.30 37.99 8.54
CA GLU A 41 -0.65 37.07 7.90
C GLU A 41 -1.72 36.57 8.90
N HIS A 42 -1.31 36.25 10.15
CA HIS A 42 -2.21 35.90 11.23
C HIS A 42 -3.25 37.01 11.51
N ASN A 43 -2.80 38.25 11.63
CA ASN A 43 -3.69 39.37 11.89
C ASN A 43 -4.65 39.64 10.72
N GLN A 44 -4.20 39.51 9.47
CA GLN A 44 -5.07 39.63 8.29
C GLN A 44 -6.17 38.59 8.29
N ILE A 45 -5.85 37.34 8.60
CA ILE A 45 -6.82 36.26 8.66
C ILE A 45 -7.78 36.41 9.84
N ASN A 46 -7.27 36.84 11.02
CA ASN A 46 -8.11 37.12 12.17
C ASN A 46 -9.11 38.26 11.93
N MET A 47 -8.73 39.33 11.20
CA MET A 47 -9.65 40.39 10.80
C MET A 47 -10.83 39.83 9.94
N ILE A 48 -10.57 38.80 9.11
CA ILE A 48 -11.59 38.17 8.29
C ILE A 48 -12.46 37.24 9.12
N ILE A 49 -11.89 36.54 10.11
CA ILE A 49 -12.57 35.55 10.95
C ILE A 49 -13.20 36.18 12.21
N SER A 50 -12.84 37.44 12.57
CA SER A 50 -13.16 38.11 13.83
C SER A 50 -14.65 38.27 14.14
N THR A 51 -15.55 37.92 13.23
CA THR A 51 -17.00 37.86 13.49
C THR A 51 -17.40 36.68 14.36
N LYS A 52 -16.49 35.74 14.66
CA LYS A 52 -16.77 34.56 15.51
C LYS A 52 -15.62 34.34 16.52
N PRO A 53 -15.85 34.60 17.81
CA PRO A 53 -14.81 34.44 18.84
C PRO A 53 -14.43 32.97 19.02
N ASN A 54 -13.13 32.69 19.18
CA ASN A 54 -12.56 31.39 19.56
C ASN A 54 -12.60 30.25 18.51
N SER A 55 -12.29 30.53 17.26
CA SER A 55 -12.17 29.47 16.24
C SER A 55 -10.96 28.53 16.46
N PHE A 56 -9.86 28.99 17.07
CA PHE A 56 -8.70 28.14 17.37
C PHE A 56 -8.44 28.08 18.87
N LYS A 57 -8.38 26.85 19.43
CA LYS A 57 -8.03 26.62 20.84
C LYS A 57 -6.52 26.51 21.09
N GLN A 58 -5.75 26.29 20.04
CA GLN A 58 -4.29 26.12 20.12
C GLN A 58 -3.55 27.37 19.69
N ALA A 59 -2.38 27.58 20.30
CA ALA A 59 -1.52 28.70 19.94
C ALA A 59 -1.05 28.61 18.48
N PRO A 60 -0.99 29.73 17.74
CA PRO A 60 -0.53 29.76 16.37
C PRO A 60 0.96 29.39 16.25
N VAL A 61 1.31 28.77 15.16
CA VAL A 61 2.69 28.47 14.77
C VAL A 61 3.09 29.45 13.65
N TYR A 62 4.17 30.20 13.87
CA TYR A 62 4.72 31.14 12.89
C TYR A 62 5.93 30.52 12.18
N ILE A 63 5.76 30.23 10.89
CA ILE A 63 6.79 29.59 10.08
C ILE A 63 8.05 30.42 9.92
N SER A 64 7.91 31.74 9.75
CA SER A 64 9.07 32.65 9.63
C SER A 64 9.98 32.56 10.84
N LYS A 65 9.42 32.52 12.05
CA LYS A 65 10.18 32.35 13.30
C LYS A 65 10.89 31.00 13.33
N MET A 66 10.18 29.92 13.03
CA MET A 66 10.77 28.57 12.97
C MET A 66 11.87 28.45 11.92
N MET A 67 11.67 29.03 10.72
CA MET A 67 12.67 29.00 9.64
C MET A 67 13.94 29.75 10.06
N ASN A 68 13.81 30.90 10.69
CA ASN A 68 14.97 31.64 11.19
C ASN A 68 15.77 30.90 12.26
N GLU A 69 15.08 30.11 13.12
CA GLU A 69 15.72 29.27 14.13
C GLU A 69 16.39 28.05 13.55
N CYS A 70 15.73 27.38 12.59
CA CYS A 70 16.16 26.10 12.06
C CYS A 70 17.13 26.19 10.88
N LEU A 71 17.07 27.31 10.12
CA LEU A 71 17.86 27.56 8.92
C LEU A 71 18.43 28.99 8.93
N PRO A 72 19.31 29.30 9.90
CA PRO A 72 19.83 30.67 10.12
C PRO A 72 20.63 31.20 8.93
N ASP A 73 21.18 30.35 8.09
CA ASP A 73 22.03 30.73 6.94
C ASP A 73 21.26 31.29 5.74
N LEU A 74 19.90 31.25 5.79
CA LEU A 74 19.10 31.85 4.73
C LEU A 74 19.14 33.36 4.81
N THR A 75 19.61 34.02 3.74
CA THR A 75 19.82 35.46 3.67
C THR A 75 18.52 36.25 3.51
N ASP A 76 17.59 35.76 2.72
CA ASP A 76 16.28 36.35 2.51
C ASP A 76 15.23 35.65 3.37
N LYS A 77 14.72 36.36 4.38
CA LYS A 77 13.77 35.87 5.37
C LYS A 77 12.31 36.13 5.01
N THR A 78 12.04 36.57 3.80
CA THR A 78 10.68 36.71 3.28
C THR A 78 10.10 35.38 2.89
N LYS A 79 8.75 35.30 2.78
CA LYS A 79 8.07 34.06 2.26
C LYS A 79 8.60 33.69 0.87
N ALA A 80 8.81 34.67 0.00
CA ALA A 80 9.34 34.44 -1.35
C ALA A 80 10.80 33.95 -1.32
N GLY A 81 11.64 34.49 -0.46
CA GLY A 81 13.01 34.06 -0.27
C GLY A 81 13.12 32.65 0.25
N PHE A 82 12.31 32.26 1.24
CA PHE A 82 12.26 30.87 1.71
C PHE A 82 11.74 29.90 0.63
N LYS A 83 10.73 30.33 -0.14
CA LYS A 83 10.25 29.51 -1.27
C LYS A 83 11.34 29.28 -2.32
N SER A 84 12.12 30.32 -2.63
CA SER A 84 13.24 30.23 -3.57
C SER A 84 14.36 29.33 -3.05
N ALA A 85 14.80 29.53 -1.80
CA ALA A 85 15.86 28.74 -1.18
C ALA A 85 15.52 27.25 -1.06
N LEU A 86 14.24 26.90 -0.91
CA LEU A 86 13.76 25.52 -0.87
C LEU A 86 13.40 24.95 -2.25
N ASN A 87 13.59 25.70 -3.34
CA ASN A 87 13.18 25.31 -4.70
C ASN A 87 11.68 24.98 -4.85
N ILE A 88 10.83 25.72 -4.13
CA ILE A 88 9.37 25.57 -4.12
C ILE A 88 8.63 26.81 -4.60
N SER A 89 9.27 27.66 -5.38
CA SER A 89 8.73 28.96 -5.83
C SER A 89 7.43 28.83 -6.64
N THR A 90 7.23 27.72 -7.35
CA THR A 90 6.04 27.45 -8.17
C THR A 90 4.86 26.88 -7.39
N ILE A 91 5.06 26.55 -6.11
CA ILE A 91 4.02 25.92 -5.29
C ILE A 91 3.15 27.01 -4.65
N THR A 92 1.85 26.73 -4.50
CA THR A 92 0.89 27.63 -3.82
C THR A 92 1.33 27.91 -2.38
N ASP A 93 1.00 29.08 -1.86
CA ASP A 93 1.46 29.53 -0.55
C ASP A 93 1.07 28.58 0.59
N SER A 94 -0.15 28.08 0.60
CA SER A 94 -0.60 27.11 1.62
C SER A 94 0.23 25.81 1.62
N ARG A 95 0.54 25.27 0.45
CA ARG A 95 1.43 24.11 0.33
C ARG A 95 2.87 24.45 0.71
N ALA A 96 3.33 25.66 0.34
CA ALA A 96 4.66 26.13 0.71
C ALA A 96 4.82 26.24 2.23
N LEU A 97 3.83 26.76 2.96
CA LEU A 97 3.84 26.80 4.42
C LEU A 97 3.98 25.44 5.06
N ILE A 98 3.24 24.44 4.56
CA ILE A 98 3.35 23.06 5.04
C ILE A 98 4.78 22.53 4.81
N LEU A 99 5.34 22.72 3.62
CA LEU A 99 6.69 22.26 3.30
C LEU A 99 7.76 22.96 4.14
N MET A 100 7.62 24.26 4.37
CA MET A 100 8.51 25.02 5.27
C MET A 100 8.42 24.47 6.70
N TYR A 101 7.21 24.23 7.21
CA TYR A 101 7.00 23.61 8.52
C TYR A 101 7.68 22.23 8.61
N LEU A 102 7.47 21.35 7.64
CA LEU A 102 8.10 20.04 7.61
C LEU A 102 9.63 20.13 7.56
N LYS A 103 10.18 21.11 6.84
CA LYS A 103 11.62 21.37 6.83
C LYS A 103 12.16 21.81 8.20
N CYS A 104 11.42 22.64 8.91
CA CYS A 104 11.80 23.03 10.29
C CYS A 104 11.73 21.82 11.24
N VAL A 105 10.69 20.98 11.14
CA VAL A 105 10.58 19.74 11.94
C VAL A 105 11.74 18.79 11.62
N GLU A 106 12.08 18.62 10.34
CA GLU A 106 13.20 17.80 9.89
C GLU A 106 14.55 18.31 10.47
N ALA A 107 14.75 19.62 10.49
CA ALA A 107 15.97 20.22 11.05
C ALA A 107 16.05 20.09 12.58
N ARG A 108 14.93 20.25 13.29
CA ARG A 108 14.86 20.10 14.75
C ARG A 108 14.96 18.66 15.24
N LEU A 109 14.58 17.70 14.40
CA LEU A 109 14.52 16.28 14.75
C LEU A 109 15.35 15.45 13.77
N PRO A 110 16.68 15.56 13.78
CA PRO A 110 17.55 14.83 12.86
C PRO A 110 17.40 13.30 12.98
N ALA A 111 17.00 12.82 14.16
CA ALA A 111 16.67 11.40 14.37
C ALA A 111 15.47 10.96 13.53
N VAL A 112 14.46 11.81 13.37
CA VAL A 112 13.27 11.53 12.52
C VAL A 112 13.67 11.45 11.05
N LYS A 113 14.54 12.35 10.59
CA LYS A 113 15.10 12.30 9.22
C LYS A 113 15.86 10.98 8.98
N ALA A 114 16.72 10.61 9.92
CA ALA A 114 17.49 9.37 9.82
C ALA A 114 16.59 8.14 9.84
N LEU A 115 15.57 8.11 10.69
CA LEU A 115 14.56 7.05 10.76
C LEU A 115 13.80 6.94 9.44
N TRP A 116 13.34 8.06 8.91
CA TRP A 116 12.60 8.10 7.64
C TRP A 116 13.44 7.56 6.48
N GLN A 117 14.68 8.03 6.33
CA GLN A 117 15.61 7.55 5.30
C GLN A 117 15.90 6.05 5.43
N ARG A 118 16.04 5.54 6.67
CA ARG A 118 16.26 4.09 6.93
C ARG A 118 15.03 3.23 6.62
N SER A 119 13.84 3.81 6.61
CA SER A 119 12.59 3.07 6.42
C SER A 119 12.12 3.08 4.97
N LEU A 120 12.67 3.95 4.12
CA LEU A 120 12.25 4.08 2.71
C LEU A 120 12.43 2.80 1.91
N ASP A 121 13.43 1.99 2.19
CA ASP A 121 13.67 0.71 1.53
C ASP A 121 12.51 -0.27 1.80
N ILE A 122 12.15 -0.47 3.07
CA ILE A 122 11.05 -1.36 3.46
C ILE A 122 9.69 -0.79 3.04
N LEU A 123 9.48 0.51 3.24
CA LEU A 123 8.25 1.18 2.81
C LEU A 123 8.01 0.97 1.31
N THR A 124 9.05 1.16 0.50
CA THR A 124 8.95 0.97 -0.96
C THR A 124 8.66 -0.48 -1.33
N ILE A 125 9.36 -1.43 -0.71
CA ILE A 125 9.11 -2.85 -0.93
C ILE A 125 7.66 -3.20 -0.59
N GLY A 126 7.16 -2.75 0.57
CA GLY A 126 5.78 -2.98 1.01
C GLY A 126 4.76 -2.34 0.07
N THR A 127 4.94 -1.06 -0.27
CA THR A 127 4.05 -0.32 -1.17
C THR A 127 3.90 -1.00 -2.53
N VAL A 128 5.02 -1.45 -3.12
CA VAL A 128 5.01 -2.12 -4.43
C VAL A 128 4.47 -3.55 -4.32
N ALA A 129 4.84 -4.28 -3.26
CA ALA A 129 4.42 -5.66 -3.06
C ALA A 129 2.90 -5.80 -2.81
N ASP A 130 2.29 -4.82 -2.16
CA ASP A 130 0.85 -4.78 -1.88
C ASP A 130 0.02 -4.22 -3.06
N MET A 131 0.70 -3.79 -4.14
CA MET A 131 0.05 -3.30 -5.36
C MET A 131 -0.88 -2.10 -5.14
N VAL A 132 -0.59 -1.27 -4.14
CA VAL A 132 -1.38 -0.05 -3.88
C VAL A 132 -1.25 0.94 -5.03
N PRO A 133 -2.27 1.77 -5.31
CA PRO A 133 -2.20 2.78 -6.36
C PRO A 133 -1.00 3.73 -6.15
N LEU A 134 -0.12 3.82 -7.15
CA LEU A 134 1.05 4.70 -7.12
C LEU A 134 0.66 6.14 -7.47
N GLN A 135 -0.12 6.76 -6.59
CA GLN A 135 -0.59 8.14 -6.68
C GLN A 135 -0.21 8.90 -5.41
N GLY A 136 -0.21 10.24 -5.46
CA GLY A 136 0.10 11.07 -4.30
C GLY A 136 1.41 10.69 -3.62
N GLU A 137 1.36 10.47 -2.31
CA GLU A 137 2.50 10.07 -1.48
C GLU A 137 3.07 8.70 -1.84
N ASN A 138 2.26 7.72 -2.18
CA ASN A 138 2.74 6.39 -2.59
C ASN A 138 3.68 6.47 -3.78
N ARG A 139 3.35 7.32 -4.78
CA ARG A 139 4.23 7.57 -5.92
C ARG A 139 5.54 8.21 -5.49
N THR A 140 5.47 9.22 -4.62
CA THR A 140 6.64 9.93 -4.11
C THR A 140 7.56 9.01 -3.34
N PHE A 141 7.02 8.24 -2.40
CA PHE A 141 7.79 7.27 -1.60
C PHE A 141 8.41 6.18 -2.47
N THR A 142 7.68 5.65 -3.46
CA THR A 142 8.21 4.65 -4.38
C THR A 142 9.37 5.21 -5.21
N GLN A 143 9.21 6.38 -5.84
CA GLN A 143 10.25 7.01 -6.64
C GLN A 143 11.51 7.32 -5.85
N MET A 144 11.36 7.84 -4.63
CA MET A 144 12.49 8.09 -3.74
C MET A 144 13.11 6.80 -3.24
N GLY A 145 12.27 5.89 -2.76
CA GLY A 145 12.70 4.67 -2.08
C GLY A 145 13.38 3.66 -2.99
N LEU A 146 13.04 3.56 -4.28
CA LEU A 146 13.75 2.68 -5.23
C LEU A 146 15.26 2.96 -5.24
N LYS A 147 15.67 4.23 -5.08
CA LYS A 147 17.09 4.62 -4.98
C LYS A 147 17.74 4.10 -3.68
N PHE A 148 16.95 3.91 -2.63
CA PHE A 148 17.41 3.40 -1.34
C PHE A 148 17.36 1.87 -1.27
N VAL A 149 16.40 1.19 -1.90
CA VAL A 149 16.31 -0.27 -1.90
C VAL A 149 17.60 -0.90 -2.40
N GLY A 150 18.11 -0.46 -3.57
CA GLY A 150 19.36 -0.99 -4.14
C GLY A 150 20.63 -0.60 -3.37
N LYS A 151 20.55 0.40 -2.48
CA LYS A 151 21.64 0.88 -1.62
C LYS A 151 21.35 0.65 -0.14
N SER A 152 20.41 -0.22 0.16
CA SER A 152 20.04 -0.52 1.54
C SER A 152 21.23 -0.99 2.35
N LYS A 153 21.31 -0.51 3.59
CA LYS A 153 22.31 -0.96 4.58
C LYS A 153 21.77 -2.09 5.46
N ARG A 154 20.54 -2.55 5.21
CA ARG A 154 19.97 -3.70 5.93
C ARG A 154 20.69 -4.96 5.52
N ILE A 155 21.32 -5.61 6.49
CA ILE A 155 22.08 -6.85 6.27
C ILE A 155 21.20 -7.91 5.60
N GLY A 156 19.92 -8.02 6.01
CA GLY A 156 18.98 -8.95 5.41
C GLY A 156 18.70 -8.69 3.93
N LEU A 157 18.53 -7.44 3.50
CA LEU A 157 18.33 -7.12 2.09
C LEU A 157 19.61 -7.35 1.27
N ILE A 158 20.77 -7.01 1.83
CA ILE A 158 22.07 -7.28 1.19
C ILE A 158 22.24 -8.79 0.96
N SER A 159 21.96 -9.61 1.99
CA SER A 159 22.03 -11.07 1.89
C SER A 159 21.04 -11.63 0.88
N LEU A 160 19.81 -11.07 0.82
CA LEU A 160 18.81 -11.46 -0.18
C LEU A 160 19.27 -11.13 -1.61
N PHE A 161 19.87 -9.95 -1.83
CA PHE A 161 20.38 -9.56 -3.15
C PHE A 161 21.57 -10.45 -3.57
N ASN A 162 22.44 -10.82 -2.62
CA ASN A 162 23.53 -11.78 -2.86
C ASN A 162 22.99 -13.15 -3.24
N ALA A 163 21.95 -13.66 -2.56
CA ALA A 163 21.30 -14.92 -2.89
C ALA A 163 20.63 -14.90 -4.28
N LEU A 164 20.19 -13.72 -4.75
CA LEU A 164 19.69 -13.50 -6.10
C LEU A 164 20.79 -13.29 -7.15
N GLY A 165 22.05 -13.24 -6.75
CA GLY A 165 23.18 -12.94 -7.63
C GLY A 165 23.24 -11.47 -8.09
N TRP A 166 22.57 -10.56 -7.40
CA TRP A 166 22.48 -9.16 -7.78
C TRP A 166 23.62 -8.35 -7.14
N LYS A 167 24.60 -7.98 -7.95
CA LYS A 167 25.69 -7.09 -7.54
C LYS A 167 25.46 -5.72 -8.19
N ASN A 168 25.34 -4.67 -7.38
CA ASN A 168 25.19 -3.27 -7.84
C ASN A 168 24.03 -3.06 -8.84
N LYS A 169 22.96 -3.84 -8.74
CA LYS A 169 21.79 -3.72 -9.60
C LYS A 169 20.96 -2.52 -9.22
N LEU A 170 20.54 -1.74 -10.20
CA LEU A 170 19.49 -0.74 -10.02
C LEU A 170 18.14 -1.48 -9.88
N ILE A 171 17.53 -1.33 -8.72
CA ILE A 171 16.25 -2.01 -8.41
C ILE A 171 15.10 -1.23 -9.01
N THR A 172 14.23 -1.94 -9.70
CA THR A 172 12.99 -1.44 -10.31
C THR A 172 11.76 -1.97 -9.56
N GLU A 173 10.59 -1.38 -9.82
CA GLU A 173 9.31 -1.88 -9.31
C GLU A 173 9.07 -3.33 -9.74
N ARG A 174 9.48 -3.67 -10.96
CA ARG A 174 9.38 -5.04 -11.47
C ARG A 174 10.23 -6.03 -10.67
N ASP A 175 11.43 -5.63 -10.27
CA ASP A 175 12.31 -6.47 -9.43
C ASP A 175 11.67 -6.73 -8.07
N ILE A 176 11.04 -5.71 -7.48
CA ILE A 176 10.30 -5.87 -6.23
C ILE A 176 9.12 -6.82 -6.44
N SER A 177 8.26 -6.56 -7.42
CA SER A 177 7.03 -7.33 -7.65
C SER A 177 7.27 -8.79 -8.02
N PHE A 178 8.31 -9.08 -8.81
CA PHE A 178 8.52 -10.41 -9.39
C PHE A 178 9.69 -11.20 -8.80
N SER A 179 10.51 -10.58 -7.95
CA SER A 179 11.65 -11.27 -7.32
C SER A 179 11.67 -11.08 -5.81
N ILE A 180 11.76 -9.85 -5.30
CA ILE A 180 11.92 -9.58 -3.86
C ILE A 180 10.66 -9.99 -3.08
N ALA A 181 9.49 -9.43 -3.44
CA ALA A 181 8.25 -9.70 -2.74
C ALA A 181 7.83 -11.18 -2.80
N PRO A 182 7.93 -11.91 -3.94
CA PRO A 182 7.65 -13.34 -3.96
C PRO A 182 8.53 -14.18 -3.04
N ILE A 183 9.81 -13.82 -2.86
CA ILE A 183 10.71 -14.53 -1.95
C ILE A 183 10.31 -14.26 -0.49
N LEU A 184 10.11 -13.00 -0.11
CA LEU A 184 9.68 -12.62 1.24
C LEU A 184 8.34 -13.26 1.60
N ASN A 185 7.40 -13.27 0.66
CA ASN A 185 6.05 -13.84 0.86
C ASN A 185 6.02 -15.38 0.83
N SER A 186 7.09 -16.05 0.37
CA SER A 186 7.11 -17.51 0.25
C SER A 186 6.98 -18.22 1.59
N SER A 187 7.60 -17.70 2.63
CA SER A 187 7.53 -18.26 3.98
C SER A 187 6.12 -18.20 4.56
N GLY A 188 5.43 -17.08 4.44
CA GLY A 188 4.04 -16.95 4.90
C GLY A 188 3.04 -17.78 4.12
N ARG A 189 3.38 -18.22 2.88
CA ARG A 189 2.54 -19.11 2.07
C ARG A 189 2.73 -20.58 2.39
N LEU A 190 3.94 -21.01 2.73
CA LEU A 190 4.27 -22.42 2.95
C LEU A 190 4.45 -22.78 4.43
N ARG A 191 4.80 -21.81 5.26
CA ARG A 191 5.11 -22.03 6.69
C ARG A 191 4.63 -20.85 7.53
N SER A 192 5.55 -19.96 7.93
CA SER A 192 5.31 -18.77 8.77
C SER A 192 6.01 -17.55 8.19
N ALA A 193 5.41 -16.37 8.31
CA ALA A 193 6.02 -15.10 7.90
C ALA A 193 7.26 -14.72 8.74
N GLU A 194 7.52 -15.38 9.86
CA GLU A 194 8.59 -15.06 10.80
C GLU A 194 9.99 -15.04 10.16
N LEU A 195 10.28 -15.98 9.25
CA LEU A 195 11.57 -16.02 8.58
C LEU A 195 11.86 -14.75 7.77
N ALA A 196 10.86 -14.21 7.08
CA ALA A 196 11.01 -12.97 6.32
C ALA A 196 11.14 -11.76 7.26
N ILE A 197 10.39 -11.72 8.35
CA ILE A 197 10.48 -10.68 9.38
C ILE A 197 11.87 -10.71 10.02
N GLU A 198 12.34 -11.89 10.43
CA GLU A 198 13.66 -12.06 11.02
C GLU A 198 14.77 -11.62 10.05
N LEU A 199 14.67 -11.98 8.76
CA LEU A 199 15.62 -11.53 7.75
C LEU A 199 15.72 -10.00 7.69
N LEU A 200 14.56 -9.31 7.69
CA LEU A 200 14.54 -7.86 7.58
C LEU A 200 15.00 -7.12 8.84
N LEU A 201 14.95 -7.78 10.01
CA LEU A 201 15.30 -7.20 11.31
C LEU A 201 16.69 -7.60 11.82
N THR A 202 17.26 -8.70 11.36
CA THR A 202 18.55 -9.20 11.88
C THR A 202 19.70 -8.26 11.60
N ASN A 203 20.62 -8.16 12.57
CA ASN A 203 21.88 -7.43 12.45
C ASN A 203 23.09 -8.39 12.35
N GLN A 204 22.87 -9.70 12.22
CA GLN A 204 23.90 -10.73 12.17
C GLN A 204 24.10 -11.24 10.74
N HIS A 205 25.28 -11.03 10.14
CA HIS A 205 25.56 -11.40 8.75
C HIS A 205 25.32 -12.88 8.46
N LYS A 206 25.89 -13.79 9.28
CA LYS A 206 25.70 -15.24 9.09
C LYS A 206 24.22 -15.63 9.13
N ARG A 207 23.48 -15.09 10.09
CA ARG A 207 22.04 -15.38 10.22
C ARG A 207 21.25 -14.86 9.03
N ALA A 208 21.57 -13.67 8.54
CA ALA A 208 20.93 -13.10 7.35
C ALA A 208 21.20 -13.94 6.08
N GLU A 209 22.41 -14.46 5.91
CA GLU A 209 22.77 -15.34 4.79
C GLU A 209 21.99 -16.66 4.85
N GLU A 210 21.88 -17.28 6.03
CA GLU A 210 21.07 -18.49 6.23
C GLU A 210 19.60 -18.25 5.90
N LEU A 211 19.01 -17.18 6.44
CA LEU A 211 17.60 -16.82 6.22
C LEU A 211 17.32 -16.48 4.75
N ALA A 212 18.22 -15.73 4.10
CA ALA A 212 18.08 -15.40 2.68
C ALA A 212 18.09 -16.65 1.80
N ARG A 213 19.00 -17.62 2.09
CA ARG A 213 19.04 -18.91 1.40
C ARG A 213 17.76 -19.71 1.63
N GLN A 214 17.32 -19.84 2.88
CA GLN A 214 16.07 -20.57 3.21
C GLN A 214 14.87 -19.98 2.50
N LEU A 215 14.72 -18.65 2.47
CA LEU A 215 13.63 -17.98 1.76
C LEU A 215 13.70 -18.18 0.24
N TYR A 216 14.90 -18.18 -0.33
CA TYR A 216 15.11 -18.48 -1.75
C TYR A 216 14.70 -19.92 -2.09
N GLU A 217 15.10 -20.91 -1.25
CA GLU A 217 14.70 -22.32 -1.38
C GLU A 217 13.18 -22.49 -1.26
N LEU A 218 12.55 -21.87 -0.24
CA LEU A 218 11.11 -21.87 -0.07
C LEU A 218 10.36 -21.25 -1.28
N ASN A 219 10.90 -20.19 -1.86
CA ASN A 219 10.30 -19.61 -3.06
C ASN A 219 10.42 -20.54 -4.28
N THR A 220 11.51 -21.30 -4.37
CA THR A 220 11.69 -22.33 -5.42
C THR A 220 10.70 -23.48 -5.24
N GLU A 221 10.54 -23.96 -4.00
CA GLU A 221 9.53 -24.95 -3.63
C GLU A 221 8.12 -24.45 -3.96
N ARG A 222 7.79 -23.21 -3.55
CA ARG A 222 6.49 -22.58 -3.85
C ARG A 222 6.21 -22.52 -5.35
N LYS A 223 7.24 -22.17 -6.17
CA LYS A 223 7.09 -22.13 -7.64
C LYS A 223 6.76 -23.49 -8.20
N LYS A 224 7.47 -24.53 -7.77
CA LYS A 224 7.22 -25.91 -8.19
C LYS A 224 5.82 -26.37 -7.79
N LEU A 225 5.45 -26.19 -6.51
CA LEU A 225 4.11 -26.52 -6.02
C LEU A 225 3.02 -25.77 -6.80
N GLY A 226 3.27 -24.49 -7.12
CA GLY A 226 2.33 -23.70 -7.91
C GLY A 226 2.16 -24.21 -9.34
N GLU A 227 3.24 -24.70 -9.98
CA GLU A 227 3.18 -25.29 -11.32
C GLU A 227 2.46 -26.64 -11.30
N ASP A 228 2.80 -27.52 -10.36
CA ASP A 228 2.16 -28.84 -10.22
C ASP A 228 0.66 -28.68 -9.93
N CYS A 229 0.30 -27.75 -9.03
CA CYS A 229 -1.09 -27.45 -8.71
C CYS A 229 -1.83 -26.86 -9.92
N TYR A 230 -1.21 -25.93 -10.66
CA TYR A 230 -1.81 -25.35 -11.86
C TYR A 230 -2.13 -26.42 -12.91
N ASN A 231 -1.18 -27.32 -13.21
CA ASN A 231 -1.36 -28.36 -14.22
C ASN A 231 -2.50 -29.33 -13.83
N SER A 232 -2.55 -29.73 -12.56
CA SER A 232 -3.62 -30.59 -12.06
C SER A 232 -4.98 -29.89 -12.08
N VAL A 233 -5.07 -28.67 -11.53
CA VAL A 233 -6.32 -27.90 -11.49
C VAL A 233 -6.84 -27.58 -12.89
N LYS A 234 -5.95 -27.32 -13.85
CA LYS A 234 -6.32 -27.07 -15.24
C LYS A 234 -7.05 -28.28 -15.87
N GLY A 235 -6.61 -29.50 -15.59
CA GLY A 235 -7.32 -30.72 -16.02
C GLY A 235 -8.76 -30.74 -15.50
N TYR A 236 -8.94 -30.66 -14.19
CA TYR A 236 -10.27 -30.62 -13.57
C TYR A 236 -11.13 -29.45 -14.05
N LEU A 237 -10.53 -28.27 -14.32
CA LEU A 237 -11.27 -27.12 -14.82
C LEU A 237 -11.93 -27.41 -16.16
N LEU A 238 -11.20 -28.03 -17.08
CA LEU A 238 -11.70 -28.38 -18.40
C LEU A 238 -12.81 -29.45 -18.36
N GLU A 239 -12.75 -30.37 -17.41
CA GLU A 239 -13.79 -31.37 -17.19
C GLU A 239 -15.08 -30.79 -16.57
N GLN A 240 -14.93 -29.79 -15.69
CA GLN A 240 -16.02 -29.26 -14.87
C GLN A 240 -16.71 -28.02 -15.46
N ASN A 241 -16.17 -27.42 -16.53
CA ASN A 241 -16.71 -26.19 -17.09
C ASN A 241 -16.85 -26.26 -18.62
N ASP A 242 -17.91 -25.62 -19.12
CA ASP A 242 -18.04 -25.29 -20.55
C ASP A 242 -17.44 -23.89 -20.79
N LEU A 243 -16.27 -23.87 -21.41
CA LEU A 243 -15.54 -22.61 -21.65
C LEU A 243 -16.31 -21.61 -22.52
N ASN A 244 -17.30 -22.05 -23.31
CA ASN A 244 -18.11 -21.17 -24.14
C ASN A 244 -19.32 -20.61 -23.40
N LYS A 245 -19.89 -21.35 -22.46
CA LYS A 245 -21.12 -20.98 -21.73
C LYS A 245 -20.85 -20.37 -20.38
N ASP A 246 -19.89 -20.93 -19.62
CA ASP A 246 -19.64 -20.49 -18.25
C ASP A 246 -18.97 -19.10 -18.23
N ARG A 247 -19.62 -18.14 -17.59
CA ARG A 247 -19.10 -16.78 -17.42
C ARG A 247 -18.06 -16.67 -16.31
N ILE A 248 -18.20 -17.51 -15.26
CA ILE A 248 -17.26 -17.67 -14.15
C ILE A 248 -16.85 -19.13 -14.18
N LEU A 249 -15.55 -19.40 -14.15
CA LEU A 249 -15.03 -20.76 -14.11
C LEU A 249 -14.86 -21.19 -12.65
N LEU A 250 -15.51 -22.29 -12.26
CA LEU A 250 -15.37 -22.87 -10.95
C LEU A 250 -14.78 -24.27 -11.07
N VAL A 251 -13.68 -24.51 -10.40
CA VAL A 251 -13.02 -25.81 -10.33
C VAL A 251 -12.86 -26.25 -8.88
N ALA A 252 -13.31 -27.48 -8.60
CA ALA A 252 -13.09 -28.18 -7.33
C ALA A 252 -12.12 -29.33 -7.57
N ALA A 253 -11.00 -29.35 -6.84
CA ALA A 253 -9.96 -30.36 -7.00
C ALA A 253 -9.55 -30.96 -5.64
N PRO A 254 -9.31 -32.28 -5.57
CA PRO A 254 -8.92 -32.97 -4.34
C PRO A 254 -7.42 -32.77 -4.06
N MET A 255 -7.00 -31.53 -3.90
CA MET A 255 -5.59 -31.18 -3.66
C MET A 255 -5.42 -30.45 -2.34
N LYS A 256 -4.34 -30.80 -1.64
CA LYS A 256 -3.96 -30.16 -0.38
C LYS A 256 -2.86 -29.13 -0.66
N ASN A 257 -3.20 -27.90 -0.94
CA ASN A 257 -2.16 -26.85 -0.98
C ASN A 257 -2.74 -25.43 -1.03
N GLN A 258 -3.22 -24.93 0.09
CA GLN A 258 -3.90 -23.65 0.21
C GLN A 258 -2.98 -22.45 -0.08
N GLY A 259 -1.69 -22.54 0.25
CA GLY A 259 -0.74 -21.44 0.08
C GLY A 259 -0.52 -20.98 -1.37
N VAL A 260 -0.86 -21.81 -2.36
CA VAL A 260 -0.70 -21.48 -3.79
C VAL A 260 -2.01 -21.31 -4.54
N THR A 261 -3.17 -21.63 -3.93
CA THR A 261 -4.50 -21.57 -4.56
C THR A 261 -4.78 -20.25 -5.24
N GLY A 262 -4.51 -19.12 -4.56
CA GLY A 262 -4.71 -17.79 -5.12
C GLY A 262 -3.78 -17.46 -6.29
N ILE A 263 -2.58 -18.05 -6.34
CA ILE A 263 -1.64 -17.90 -7.45
C ILE A 263 -2.16 -18.67 -8.67
N VAL A 264 -2.62 -19.90 -8.46
CA VAL A 264 -3.22 -20.75 -9.50
C VAL A 264 -4.49 -20.10 -10.06
N ALA A 265 -5.38 -19.61 -9.20
CA ALA A 265 -6.57 -18.87 -9.61
C ALA A 265 -6.23 -17.64 -10.48
N THR A 266 -5.20 -16.89 -10.10
CA THR A 266 -4.74 -15.74 -10.89
C THR A 266 -4.24 -16.17 -12.27
N ARG A 267 -3.43 -17.23 -12.35
CA ARG A 267 -2.90 -17.72 -13.63
C ARG A 267 -4.01 -18.22 -14.54
N LEU A 268 -4.93 -19.03 -14.03
CA LEU A 268 -6.09 -19.50 -14.79
C LEU A 268 -6.98 -18.34 -15.27
N MET A 269 -7.20 -17.35 -14.41
CA MET A 269 -7.95 -16.14 -14.77
C MET A 269 -7.31 -15.41 -15.96
N LEU A 270 -5.97 -15.30 -16.00
CA LEU A 270 -5.25 -14.68 -17.12
C LEU A 270 -5.30 -15.53 -18.39
N ASP A 271 -5.15 -16.85 -18.26
CA ASP A 271 -5.15 -17.77 -19.42
C ASP A 271 -6.52 -17.85 -20.10
N TYR A 272 -7.60 -17.83 -19.33
CA TYR A 272 -8.96 -17.94 -19.87
C TYR A 272 -9.68 -16.58 -20.02
N CYS A 273 -9.09 -15.50 -19.55
CA CYS A 273 -9.69 -14.15 -19.57
C CYS A 273 -11.10 -14.11 -18.94
N LYS A 274 -11.32 -14.92 -17.89
CA LYS A 274 -12.58 -15.04 -17.15
C LYS A 274 -12.33 -15.02 -15.65
N PRO A 275 -13.31 -14.62 -14.83
CA PRO A 275 -13.23 -14.85 -13.38
C PRO A 275 -13.10 -16.36 -13.10
N VAL A 276 -12.25 -16.69 -12.14
CA VAL A 276 -11.96 -18.07 -11.74
C VAL A 276 -12.10 -18.24 -10.24
N ILE A 277 -12.75 -19.31 -9.83
CA ILE A 277 -12.82 -19.80 -8.46
C ILE A 277 -12.13 -21.16 -8.42
N VAL A 278 -11.09 -21.28 -7.63
CA VAL A 278 -10.40 -22.57 -7.36
C VAL A 278 -10.74 -23.00 -5.95
N LEU A 279 -11.32 -24.17 -5.81
CA LEU A 279 -11.66 -24.83 -4.57
C LEU A 279 -10.72 -26.03 -4.37
N LEU A 280 -9.99 -26.07 -3.27
CA LEU A 280 -9.15 -27.20 -2.90
C LEU A 280 -9.68 -27.82 -1.62
N GLU A 281 -9.76 -29.15 -1.59
CA GLU A 281 -10.28 -29.91 -0.46
C GLU A 281 -9.34 -29.82 0.74
N ASP A 282 -9.92 -29.51 1.90
CA ASP A 282 -9.23 -29.49 3.19
C ASP A 282 -10.18 -29.89 4.32
N GLN A 283 -9.85 -31.00 5.01
CA GLN A 283 -10.56 -31.47 6.19
C GLN A 283 -12.10 -31.57 6.03
N GLY A 284 -12.55 -32.11 4.90
CA GLY A 284 -13.98 -32.29 4.64
C GLY A 284 -14.74 -31.04 4.20
N LYS A 285 -14.02 -29.99 3.77
CA LYS A 285 -14.56 -28.77 3.19
C LYS A 285 -13.69 -28.35 2.01
N PHE A 286 -14.20 -27.45 1.19
CA PHE A 286 -13.40 -26.78 0.20
C PHE A 286 -12.96 -25.39 0.69
N LEU A 287 -11.65 -25.13 0.64
CA LEU A 287 -11.11 -23.79 0.79
C LEU A 287 -10.83 -23.20 -0.58
N GLY A 288 -11.38 -22.02 -0.84
CA GLY A 288 -11.37 -21.42 -2.16
C GLY A 288 -10.69 -20.08 -2.24
N SER A 289 -10.13 -19.83 -3.44
CA SER A 289 -9.67 -18.50 -3.85
C SER A 289 -10.35 -18.11 -5.15
N ALA A 290 -10.97 -16.94 -5.15
CA ALA A 290 -11.55 -16.33 -6.35
C ALA A 290 -10.65 -15.22 -6.88
N ARG A 291 -10.60 -15.09 -8.18
CA ARG A 291 -9.97 -13.96 -8.90
C ARG A 291 -10.91 -13.44 -9.97
N SER A 292 -11.08 -12.15 -9.98
CA SER A 292 -11.91 -11.47 -10.97
C SER A 292 -11.10 -11.08 -12.20
N PHE A 293 -11.80 -10.98 -13.31
CA PHE A 293 -11.23 -10.49 -14.58
C PHE A 293 -11.89 -9.16 -14.95
N LYS A 294 -11.06 -8.16 -15.25
CA LYS A 294 -11.51 -6.78 -15.57
C LYS A 294 -12.35 -6.18 -14.42
N ASN A 295 -13.54 -5.64 -14.74
CA ASN A 295 -14.41 -4.91 -13.83
C ASN A 295 -15.53 -5.79 -13.21
N ILE A 296 -15.41 -7.11 -13.28
CA ILE A 296 -16.41 -8.00 -12.70
C ILE A 296 -16.24 -8.00 -11.18
N ASN A 297 -17.32 -7.74 -10.45
CA ASN A 297 -17.29 -7.73 -8.99
C ASN A 297 -17.50 -9.15 -8.44
N ILE A 298 -16.38 -9.81 -8.09
CA ILE A 298 -16.45 -11.20 -7.61
C ILE A 298 -17.11 -11.32 -6.24
N ILE A 299 -17.07 -10.27 -5.39
CA ILE A 299 -17.70 -10.32 -4.08
C ILE A 299 -19.22 -10.24 -4.17
N GLU A 300 -19.78 -9.57 -5.19
CA GLU A 300 -21.23 -9.59 -5.46
C GLU A 300 -21.71 -10.98 -5.88
N ALA A 301 -20.94 -11.65 -6.74
CA ALA A 301 -21.25 -13.03 -7.14
C ALA A 301 -21.23 -13.98 -5.93
N LEU A 302 -20.28 -13.81 -4.99
CA LEU A 302 -20.26 -14.60 -3.76
C LEU A 302 -21.40 -14.23 -2.81
N ASN A 303 -21.78 -12.97 -2.69
CA ASN A 303 -22.94 -12.55 -1.91
C ASN A 303 -24.25 -13.17 -2.44
N TYR A 304 -24.39 -13.28 -3.76
CA TYR A 304 -25.53 -13.95 -4.39
C TYR A 304 -25.61 -15.45 -4.07
N CYS A 305 -24.47 -16.05 -3.76
CA CYS A 305 -24.34 -17.46 -3.41
C CYS A 305 -24.14 -17.70 -1.90
N ALA A 306 -24.33 -16.69 -1.05
CA ALA A 306 -23.94 -16.70 0.36
C ALA A 306 -24.52 -17.87 1.16
N GLU A 307 -25.75 -18.34 0.83
CA GLU A 307 -26.45 -19.46 1.48
C GLU A 307 -25.70 -20.79 1.37
N TYR A 308 -24.82 -20.96 0.37
CA TYR A 308 -24.02 -22.17 0.15
C TYR A 308 -22.60 -22.09 0.72
N LEU A 309 -22.23 -20.93 1.28
CA LEU A 309 -20.89 -20.65 1.79
C LEU A 309 -20.88 -20.63 3.32
N GLU A 310 -19.90 -21.29 3.94
CA GLU A 310 -19.71 -21.21 5.39
C GLU A 310 -19.17 -19.83 5.79
N LYS A 311 -18.18 -19.33 5.04
CA LYS A 311 -17.62 -18.00 5.16
C LYS A 311 -17.02 -17.56 3.83
N PHE A 312 -17.02 -16.27 3.59
CA PHE A 312 -16.30 -15.67 2.48
C PHE A 312 -15.95 -14.23 2.82
N GLY A 313 -15.02 -13.66 2.05
CA GLY A 313 -14.61 -12.27 2.21
C GLY A 313 -13.58 -11.89 1.17
N GLY A 314 -13.46 -10.59 0.93
CA GLY A 314 -12.52 -10.07 -0.06
C GLY A 314 -12.94 -8.71 -0.59
N HIS A 315 -12.56 -8.41 -1.80
CA HIS A 315 -12.88 -7.18 -2.52
C HIS A 315 -13.22 -7.48 -3.99
N ILE A 316 -13.52 -6.46 -4.78
CA ILE A 316 -13.95 -6.60 -6.19
C ILE A 316 -13.07 -7.55 -7.00
N GLY A 317 -11.74 -7.49 -6.83
CA GLY A 317 -10.77 -8.24 -7.66
C GLY A 317 -10.41 -9.63 -7.14
N ALA A 318 -10.59 -9.91 -5.85
CA ALA A 318 -10.17 -11.17 -5.22
C ALA A 318 -10.96 -11.47 -3.96
N ALA A 319 -11.26 -12.74 -3.73
CA ALA A 319 -11.93 -13.18 -2.52
C ALA A 319 -11.44 -14.57 -2.08
N GLY A 320 -11.60 -14.86 -0.79
CA GLY A 320 -11.46 -16.18 -0.19
C GLY A 320 -12.79 -16.70 0.26
N MET A 321 -12.97 -18.02 0.29
CA MET A 321 -14.21 -18.65 0.73
C MET A 321 -13.98 -20.04 1.29
N THR A 322 -14.96 -20.49 2.08
CA THR A 322 -15.07 -21.89 2.53
C THR A 322 -16.43 -22.42 2.09
N VAL A 323 -16.42 -23.55 1.38
CA VAL A 323 -17.61 -24.20 0.85
C VAL A 323 -17.72 -25.60 1.48
N PRO A 324 -18.82 -25.94 2.19
CA PRO A 324 -19.08 -27.33 2.60
C PRO A 324 -19.12 -28.25 1.39
N LEU A 325 -18.61 -29.48 1.53
CA LEU A 325 -18.57 -30.45 0.40
C LEU A 325 -19.96 -30.69 -0.18
N GLU A 326 -20.96 -30.84 0.68
CA GLU A 326 -22.36 -31.06 0.31
C GLU A 326 -22.98 -29.90 -0.48
N ASN A 327 -22.50 -28.69 -0.30
CA ASN A 327 -23.02 -27.50 -0.96
C ASN A 327 -22.35 -27.20 -2.32
N THR A 328 -21.29 -27.92 -2.69
CA THR A 328 -20.45 -27.56 -3.85
C THR A 328 -21.23 -27.52 -5.16
N GLU A 329 -22.11 -28.50 -5.41
CA GLU A 329 -22.91 -28.53 -6.63
C GLU A 329 -24.04 -27.50 -6.64
N LEU A 330 -24.63 -27.20 -5.49
CA LEU A 330 -25.63 -26.13 -5.34
C LEU A 330 -24.97 -24.78 -5.56
N PHE A 331 -23.79 -24.55 -4.99
CA PHE A 331 -22.99 -23.36 -5.20
C PHE A 331 -22.62 -23.17 -6.69
N ARG A 332 -22.18 -24.26 -7.36
CA ARG A 332 -21.88 -24.24 -8.80
C ARG A 332 -23.10 -23.87 -9.64
N LYS A 333 -24.26 -24.46 -9.34
CA LYS A 333 -25.50 -24.18 -10.06
C LYS A 333 -25.91 -22.73 -9.88
N LYS A 334 -25.89 -22.22 -8.65
CA LYS A 334 -26.26 -20.86 -8.31
C LYS A 334 -25.31 -19.81 -8.94
N LEU A 335 -24.02 -20.13 -9.01
CA LEU A 335 -23.01 -19.25 -9.61
C LEU A 335 -23.20 -19.12 -11.15
N ARG A 336 -23.85 -20.08 -11.82
CA ARG A 336 -24.13 -20.06 -13.26
C ARG A 336 -25.39 -19.27 -13.63
N GLU A 337 -26.30 -19.03 -12.69
CA GLU A 337 -27.47 -18.15 -12.86
C GLU A 337 -27.06 -16.69 -13.00
#